data_d9273bcb254e6796858ee60794136dd1
#
_entry.id   d9273bcb254e6796858ee60794136dd1
#
_cell.length_a   1.000
_cell.length_b   1.000
_cell.length_c   1.000
_cell.angle_alpha   90.00
_cell.angle_beta   90.00
_cell.angle_gamma   90.00
#
_symmetry.space_group_name_H-M   'P 1'
#
loop_
_entity.id
_entity.type
_entity.pdbx_description
1 polymer ?
#
loop_
_entity_poly.entity_id
_entity_poly.type
_entity_poly.pdbx_seq_one_letter_code
_entity_poly.pdbx_strand_id
1 'polypeptide(L)'
;WECQIPGAEAGMMYKYKIYGADGSCIDHCDPYGFYSELRPNNASIIYDTTDYHFTDSEWMKKRSVQKDAPLNIYEIHFGSWRKKDDKDAEGWYTYREMADLLIPYLNENGYNYVELMPLSEHPCDESWGYQNTGFFAPTSRYGTPDDLRYFVNACHKHKIGVLMDFVPVHFAVDAYALWNYDGSALYEYPNQDVGYSEWGSCNFMHSRGEVRSFLQSAAAYWLSEYHFDGLRMDAVSNLIYWQGNEARGVNNLAVSFIQNMNQGLKDRFPTAILMAEDSSSYPGVTRSVHDGGLGFDYKWDMGWMNDTLNYFRTAPEYRSENYHKLTFSMMYYYSEAYVLPLSHDEVVHGKATIIQKMSGDYEEKFPQALVMYMYMYAHPGKKLNFMGNEIAQFREWDEKRQQDWDILKFPKHREFHRFMMELNEVYEKHSAFWEADYAQDGFRWIDCHQEEKCIYAFERKSKKERIVAVFHFGNTKEQEYVMKISGVKKLKLICSSDDSEMKKAHPEYQKDLPVKKGAVSIHLPAYS
;
A
#
# COMPACT_ATOMS: atom_id res chain seq x y z
N TRP A 1 -33.69 -9.93 15.58
CA TRP A 1 -33.98 -9.99 17.01
C TRP A 1 -33.63 -8.65 17.63
N GLU A 2 -34.40 -8.21 18.60
CA GLU A 2 -34.19 -6.98 19.37
C GLU A 2 -34.38 -7.31 20.86
N CYS A 3 -33.48 -6.80 21.71
CA CYS A 3 -33.56 -6.96 23.16
C CYS A 3 -33.20 -5.63 23.83
N GLN A 4 -34.05 -5.17 24.73
CA GLN A 4 -33.76 -4.03 25.58
C GLN A 4 -33.26 -4.50 26.94
N ILE A 5 -32.06 -4.04 27.33
CA ILE A 5 -31.44 -4.39 28.61
C ILE A 5 -31.42 -3.16 29.50
N PRO A 6 -32.31 -3.08 30.51
CA PRO A 6 -32.33 -1.96 31.44
C PRO A 6 -31.01 -1.83 32.21
N GLY A 7 -30.46 -0.62 32.31
CA GLY A 7 -29.21 -0.35 33.04
C GLY A 7 -27.93 -0.68 32.28
N ALA A 8 -28.02 -1.04 31.00
CA ALA A 8 -26.83 -1.14 30.15
C ALA A 8 -26.28 0.26 29.84
N GLU A 9 -24.99 0.48 30.12
CA GLU A 9 -24.30 1.76 29.96
C GLU A 9 -23.00 1.58 29.17
N ALA A 10 -22.54 2.67 28.55
CA ALA A 10 -21.24 2.68 27.86
C ALA A 10 -20.10 2.27 28.81
N GLY A 11 -19.16 1.48 28.32
CA GLY A 11 -18.06 0.90 29.08
C GLY A 11 -18.34 -0.48 29.69
N MET A 12 -19.60 -0.93 29.72
CA MET A 12 -19.91 -2.28 30.20
C MET A 12 -19.48 -3.32 29.16
N MET A 13 -18.92 -4.44 29.66
CA MET A 13 -18.54 -5.59 28.85
C MET A 13 -19.71 -6.56 28.71
N TYR A 14 -19.82 -7.18 27.54
CA TYR A 14 -20.86 -8.17 27.26
C TYR A 14 -20.41 -9.23 26.27
N LYS A 15 -21.11 -10.36 26.29
CA LYS A 15 -21.02 -11.43 25.29
C LYS A 15 -22.41 -11.97 24.99
N TYR A 16 -22.55 -12.52 23.79
CA TYR A 16 -23.73 -13.30 23.43
C TYR A 16 -23.50 -14.77 23.76
N LYS A 17 -24.38 -15.34 24.59
CA LYS A 17 -24.38 -16.77 24.82
C LYS A 17 -25.26 -17.45 23.76
N ILE A 18 -24.61 -18.15 22.86
CA ILE A 18 -25.28 -18.82 21.74
C ILE A 18 -25.45 -20.31 22.03
N TYR A 19 -26.67 -20.78 21.91
CA TYR A 19 -27.02 -22.20 22.01
C TYR A 19 -27.22 -22.73 20.60
N GLY A 20 -26.28 -23.54 20.12
CA GLY A 20 -26.32 -24.15 18.80
C GLY A 20 -27.34 -25.28 18.72
N ALA A 21 -27.82 -25.57 17.52
CA ALA A 21 -28.71 -26.69 17.25
C ALA A 21 -28.05 -28.06 17.52
N ASP A 22 -26.74 -28.13 17.52
CA ASP A 22 -25.92 -29.30 17.87
C ASP A 22 -25.79 -29.53 19.38
N GLY A 23 -26.37 -28.64 20.22
CA GLY A 23 -26.28 -28.66 21.66
C GLY A 23 -25.04 -27.94 22.21
N SER A 24 -24.24 -27.32 21.38
CA SER A 24 -23.12 -26.43 21.81
C SER A 24 -23.65 -25.22 22.58
N CYS A 25 -22.80 -24.66 23.45
CA CYS A 25 -23.09 -23.43 24.15
C CYS A 25 -21.77 -22.64 24.29
N ILE A 26 -21.66 -21.58 23.52
CA ILE A 26 -20.43 -20.77 23.44
C ILE A 26 -20.75 -19.29 23.71
N ASP A 27 -19.86 -18.62 24.42
CA ASP A 27 -19.94 -17.18 24.64
C ASP A 27 -19.16 -16.45 23.53
N HIS A 28 -19.90 -15.78 22.64
CA HIS A 28 -19.36 -15.06 21.49
C HIS A 28 -19.24 -13.56 21.75
N CYS A 29 -18.21 -12.93 21.17
CA CYS A 29 -18.20 -11.48 21.01
C CYS A 29 -19.30 -11.06 20.01
N ASP A 30 -19.67 -9.78 20.06
CA ASP A 30 -20.65 -9.21 19.12
C ASP A 30 -20.00 -9.02 17.73
N PRO A 31 -20.49 -9.65 16.67
CA PRO A 31 -20.00 -9.46 15.31
C PRO A 31 -20.05 -8.00 14.84
N TYR A 32 -20.99 -7.21 15.39
CA TYR A 32 -21.18 -5.79 15.09
C TYR A 32 -20.71 -4.87 16.24
N GLY A 33 -19.93 -5.40 17.21
CA GLY A 33 -19.41 -4.63 18.33
C GLY A 33 -18.44 -3.54 17.86
N PHE A 34 -18.58 -2.33 18.39
CA PHE A 34 -17.77 -1.16 18.01
C PHE A 34 -16.49 -1.02 18.83
N TYR A 35 -16.36 -1.78 19.93
CA TYR A 35 -15.19 -1.77 20.79
C TYR A 35 -15.02 -3.14 21.47
N SER A 36 -13.77 -3.57 21.64
CA SER A 36 -13.43 -4.87 22.23
C SER A 36 -12.47 -4.70 23.39
N GLU A 37 -12.44 -5.69 24.31
CA GLU A 37 -11.36 -5.80 25.26
C GLU A 37 -10.02 -6.01 24.54
N LEU A 38 -8.95 -5.59 25.22
CA LEU A 38 -7.59 -5.92 24.79
C LEU A 38 -7.35 -7.43 24.95
N ARG A 39 -6.76 -8.03 23.92
CA ARG A 39 -6.32 -9.44 23.98
C ARG A 39 -5.46 -9.73 25.22
N PRO A 40 -5.47 -10.91 25.82
CA PRO A 40 -6.16 -12.13 25.39
C PRO A 40 -7.67 -12.16 25.73
N ASN A 41 -8.18 -11.13 26.39
CA ASN A 41 -9.61 -10.98 26.62
C ASN A 41 -10.36 -10.73 25.30
N ASN A 42 -11.66 -10.98 25.28
CA ASN A 42 -12.40 -10.98 24.02
C ASN A 42 -13.90 -10.66 24.18
N ALA A 43 -14.29 -9.95 25.23
CA ALA A 43 -15.64 -9.41 25.33
C ALA A 43 -15.78 -8.16 24.44
N SER A 44 -16.99 -7.93 23.98
CA SER A 44 -17.37 -6.66 23.40
C SER A 44 -17.66 -5.64 24.50
N ILE A 45 -17.39 -4.36 24.22
CA ILE A 45 -17.64 -3.25 25.15
C ILE A 45 -18.71 -2.35 24.53
N ILE A 46 -19.73 -2.00 25.32
CA ILE A 46 -20.73 -1.02 24.91
C ILE A 46 -20.04 0.31 24.70
N TYR A 47 -20.15 0.87 23.49
CA TYR A 47 -19.49 2.10 23.14
C TYR A 47 -20.48 3.14 22.57
N ASP A 48 -20.43 4.37 23.09
CA ASP A 48 -21.17 5.48 22.55
C ASP A 48 -20.42 6.10 21.38
N THR A 49 -20.98 6.00 20.18
CA THR A 49 -20.36 6.51 18.96
C THR A 49 -20.69 7.97 18.67
N THR A 50 -21.52 8.61 19.51
CA THR A 50 -22.07 9.96 19.24
C THR A 50 -21.23 11.09 19.81
N ASP A 51 -20.29 10.82 20.70
CA ASP A 51 -19.53 11.83 21.44
C ASP A 51 -18.43 12.50 20.61
N TYR A 52 -17.90 11.81 19.58
CA TYR A 52 -16.81 12.36 18.78
C TYR A 52 -17.30 13.28 17.67
N HIS A 53 -16.73 14.49 17.60
CA HIS A 53 -17.03 15.47 16.57
C HIS A 53 -15.82 15.75 15.68
N PHE A 54 -15.90 15.35 14.41
CA PHE A 54 -14.90 15.67 13.41
C PHE A 54 -14.85 17.17 13.10
N THR A 55 -13.65 17.65 12.80
CA THR A 55 -13.39 19.05 12.41
C THR A 55 -12.69 19.14 11.05
N ASP A 56 -12.81 18.11 10.23
CA ASP A 56 -12.16 17.89 8.94
C ASP A 56 -13.05 18.21 7.73
N SER A 57 -14.14 18.91 7.92
CA SER A 57 -15.13 19.20 6.87
C SER A 57 -14.55 19.84 5.60
N GLU A 58 -13.46 20.61 5.74
CA GLU A 58 -12.73 21.21 4.61
C GLU A 58 -12.03 20.13 3.77
N TRP A 59 -11.42 19.15 4.42
CA TRP A 59 -10.80 18.01 3.77
C TRP A 59 -11.85 17.16 3.05
N MET A 60 -12.90 16.75 3.76
CA MET A 60 -13.97 15.90 3.22
C MET A 60 -14.67 16.51 2.00
N LYS A 61 -14.73 17.84 1.90
CA LYS A 61 -15.27 18.55 0.72
C LYS A 61 -14.30 18.58 -0.45
N LYS A 62 -12.98 18.53 -0.20
CA LYS A 62 -11.93 18.68 -1.22
C LYS A 62 -11.37 17.36 -1.70
N ARG A 63 -11.47 16.31 -0.87
CA ARG A 63 -10.97 14.98 -1.25
C ARG A 63 -11.66 14.47 -2.52
N SER A 64 -10.90 13.80 -3.35
CA SER A 64 -11.43 13.23 -4.60
C SER A 64 -10.50 12.13 -5.09
N VAL A 65 -11.04 11.20 -5.86
CA VAL A 65 -10.24 10.20 -6.58
C VAL A 65 -9.74 10.85 -7.86
N GLN A 66 -8.63 11.57 -7.78
CA GLN A 66 -8.03 12.23 -8.94
C GLN A 66 -6.87 11.39 -9.47
N LYS A 67 -7.09 10.73 -10.62
CA LYS A 67 -6.03 9.97 -11.29
C LYS A 67 -4.92 10.87 -11.85
N ASP A 68 -5.18 12.15 -12.03
CA ASP A 68 -4.27 13.20 -12.49
C ASP A 68 -3.65 14.04 -11.36
N ALA A 69 -3.63 13.50 -10.13
CA ALA A 69 -2.95 14.08 -8.96
C ALA A 69 -1.88 13.13 -8.41
N PRO A 70 -0.87 13.65 -7.67
CA PRO A 70 0.11 12.80 -7.03
C PRO A 70 -0.54 11.98 -5.92
N LEU A 71 -0.22 10.68 -5.87
CA LEU A 71 -0.56 9.79 -4.78
C LEU A 71 0.71 9.06 -4.37
N ASN A 72 1.24 9.45 -3.21
CA ASN A 72 2.46 8.92 -2.62
C ASN A 72 2.13 8.39 -1.23
N ILE A 73 2.02 7.06 -1.12
CA ILE A 73 1.49 6.35 0.03
C ILE A 73 2.63 5.83 0.88
N TYR A 74 2.56 6.09 2.18
CA TYR A 74 3.42 5.48 3.19
C TYR A 74 2.64 4.40 3.92
N GLU A 75 2.96 3.14 3.68
CA GLU A 75 2.31 2.00 4.33
C GLU A 75 2.97 1.72 5.68
N ILE A 76 2.18 1.55 6.73
CA ILE A 76 2.68 1.26 8.07
C ILE A 76 1.91 0.15 8.78
N HIS A 77 2.64 -0.62 9.59
CA HIS A 77 2.07 -1.37 10.70
C HIS A 77 2.11 -0.49 11.95
N PHE A 78 0.95 -0.14 12.48
CA PHE A 78 0.81 0.87 13.51
C PHE A 78 1.62 0.56 14.78
N GLY A 79 1.61 -0.70 15.21
CA GLY A 79 2.25 -1.14 16.46
C GLY A 79 3.77 -1.25 16.41
N SER A 80 4.39 -1.21 15.23
CA SER A 80 5.84 -1.41 15.06
C SER A 80 6.55 -0.31 14.26
N TRP A 81 5.85 0.76 13.88
CA TRP A 81 6.51 1.93 13.30
C TRP A 81 7.47 2.57 14.30
N ARG A 82 6.97 2.86 15.51
CA ARG A 82 7.75 3.24 16.71
C ARG A 82 7.12 2.59 17.94
N LYS A 83 7.93 2.40 18.98
CA LYS A 83 7.50 1.86 20.27
C LYS A 83 8.01 2.74 21.40
N LYS A 84 7.27 2.80 22.52
CA LYS A 84 7.70 3.48 23.74
C LYS A 84 8.88 2.76 24.39
N ASP A 85 8.82 1.43 24.36
CA ASP A 85 9.90 0.54 24.76
C ASP A 85 10.01 -0.59 23.73
N ASP A 86 11.11 -0.65 23.00
CA ASP A 86 11.37 -1.66 21.98
C ASP A 86 11.63 -3.06 22.57
N LYS A 87 11.84 -3.15 23.87
CA LYS A 87 11.99 -4.42 24.58
C LYS A 87 10.66 -5.01 25.05
N ASP A 88 9.62 -4.20 25.07
CA ASP A 88 8.26 -4.60 25.41
C ASP A 88 7.44 -4.83 24.13
N ALA A 89 7.00 -6.06 23.92
CA ALA A 89 6.15 -6.40 22.79
C ALA A 89 4.84 -5.58 22.76
N GLU A 90 4.36 -5.15 23.93
CA GLU A 90 3.16 -4.33 24.10
C GLU A 90 3.47 -2.83 24.33
N GLY A 91 4.72 -2.41 24.17
CA GLY A 91 5.18 -1.02 24.35
C GLY A 91 4.70 -0.08 23.23
N TRP A 92 3.41 -0.16 22.86
CA TRP A 92 2.83 0.63 21.76
C TRP A 92 2.58 2.09 22.16
N TYR A 93 2.60 2.96 21.15
CA TYR A 93 1.99 4.27 21.24
C TYR A 93 0.48 4.18 21.01
N THR A 94 -0.27 5.04 21.68
CA THR A 94 -1.71 5.19 21.43
C THR A 94 -1.96 5.88 20.08
N TYR A 95 -3.19 5.78 19.55
CA TYR A 95 -3.60 6.49 18.34
C TYR A 95 -3.30 8.00 18.41
N ARG A 96 -3.53 8.63 19.58
CA ARG A 96 -3.26 10.06 19.80
C ARG A 96 -1.78 10.38 19.81
N GLU A 97 -0.99 9.62 20.57
CA GLU A 97 0.47 9.81 20.63
C GLU A 97 1.12 9.57 19.27
N MET A 98 0.60 8.58 18.51
CA MET A 98 1.10 8.29 17.17
C MET A 98 0.81 9.45 16.21
N ALA A 99 -0.32 10.14 16.34
CA ALA A 99 -0.60 11.32 15.52
C ALA A 99 0.48 12.40 15.70
N ASP A 100 0.94 12.63 16.94
CA ASP A 100 1.98 13.61 17.26
C ASP A 100 3.36 13.23 16.69
N LEU A 101 3.62 11.95 16.48
CA LEU A 101 4.90 11.44 15.96
C LEU A 101 4.89 11.26 14.45
N LEU A 102 3.84 10.64 13.92
CA LEU A 102 3.78 10.23 12.51
C LEU A 102 3.46 11.39 11.57
N ILE A 103 2.53 12.27 11.95
CA ILE A 103 2.11 13.37 11.08
C ILE A 103 3.27 14.31 10.70
N PRO A 104 4.10 14.78 11.66
CA PRO A 104 5.29 15.56 11.30
C PRO A 104 6.25 14.78 10.39
N TYR A 105 6.44 13.49 10.65
CA TYR A 105 7.30 12.63 9.83
C TYR A 105 6.80 12.52 8.39
N LEU A 106 5.51 12.28 8.18
CA LEU A 106 4.93 12.19 6.83
C LEU A 106 5.10 13.49 6.04
N ASN A 107 4.83 14.63 6.69
CA ASN A 107 5.00 15.94 6.07
C ASN A 107 6.46 16.24 5.72
N GLU A 108 7.40 15.94 6.63
CA GLU A 108 8.83 16.13 6.41
C GLU A 108 9.35 15.25 5.26
N ASN A 109 8.83 14.04 5.16
CA ASN A 109 9.22 13.08 4.14
C ASN A 109 8.46 13.22 2.81
N GLY A 110 7.46 14.09 2.69
CA GLY A 110 6.74 14.33 1.44
C GLY A 110 5.75 13.23 1.05
N TYR A 111 5.20 12.49 2.02
CA TYR A 111 4.09 11.57 1.79
C TYR A 111 2.77 12.31 1.97
N ASN A 112 1.84 12.11 1.05
CA ASN A 112 0.52 12.76 1.11
C ASN A 112 -0.61 11.82 1.55
N TYR A 113 -0.32 10.51 1.64
CA TYR A 113 -1.22 9.50 2.18
C TYR A 113 -0.46 8.55 3.11
N VAL A 114 -1.17 8.07 4.12
CA VAL A 114 -0.74 6.92 4.93
C VAL A 114 -1.73 5.77 4.73
N GLU A 115 -1.20 4.57 4.51
CA GLU A 115 -1.98 3.33 4.48
C GLU A 115 -1.68 2.54 5.74
N LEU A 116 -2.73 2.26 6.50
CA LEU A 116 -2.64 1.53 7.76
C LEU A 116 -2.97 0.06 7.50
N MET A 117 -2.01 -0.82 7.76
CA MET A 117 -2.28 -2.27 7.81
C MET A 117 -3.47 -2.52 8.73
N PRO A 118 -4.16 -3.69 8.66
CA PRO A 118 -5.49 -3.84 9.24
C PRO A 118 -5.57 -3.40 10.70
N LEU A 119 -6.49 -2.48 10.99
CA LEU A 119 -6.76 -1.99 12.35
C LEU A 119 -8.00 -2.62 12.98
N SER A 120 -8.71 -3.49 12.29
CA SER A 120 -9.81 -4.27 12.86
C SER A 120 -9.29 -5.15 14.00
N GLU A 121 -10.11 -5.36 15.03
CA GLU A 121 -9.68 -6.17 16.20
C GLU A 121 -9.33 -7.61 15.79
N HIS A 122 -8.25 -8.11 16.34
CA HIS A 122 -7.69 -9.43 16.04
C HIS A 122 -6.98 -10.03 17.25
N PRO A 123 -6.98 -11.38 17.42
CA PRO A 123 -6.42 -12.03 18.60
C PRO A 123 -4.89 -12.14 18.58
N CYS A 124 -4.29 -12.30 17.40
CA CYS A 124 -2.91 -12.69 17.21
C CYS A 124 -2.09 -11.54 16.56
N ASP A 125 -1.04 -11.07 17.24
CA ASP A 125 -0.19 -9.99 16.73
C ASP A 125 0.56 -10.43 15.45
N GLU A 126 0.95 -11.70 15.38
CA GLU A 126 1.65 -12.29 14.24
C GLU A 126 0.78 -12.39 12.98
N SER A 127 -0.53 -12.17 13.10
CA SER A 127 -1.42 -12.05 11.94
C SER A 127 -1.38 -10.65 11.31
N TRP A 128 -0.71 -9.69 11.93
CA TRP A 128 -0.60 -8.29 11.50
C TRP A 128 -1.96 -7.60 11.33
N GLY A 129 -3.01 -8.17 11.90
CA GLY A 129 -4.38 -7.73 11.74
C GLY A 129 -5.16 -8.39 10.60
N TYR A 130 -4.56 -9.29 9.81
CA TYR A 130 -5.28 -9.96 8.70
C TYR A 130 -6.22 -11.07 9.17
N GLN A 131 -6.12 -11.56 10.40
CA GLN A 131 -7.06 -12.54 10.97
C GLN A 131 -8.01 -11.85 11.95
N ASN A 132 -9.03 -11.20 11.42
CA ASN A 132 -9.95 -10.37 12.18
C ASN A 132 -10.94 -11.19 13.01
N THR A 133 -11.31 -10.65 14.18
CA THR A 133 -12.43 -11.11 15.01
C THR A 133 -13.48 -10.01 15.20
N GLY A 134 -13.12 -8.73 15.04
CA GLY A 134 -14.02 -7.60 15.20
C GLY A 134 -14.02 -6.67 14.00
N PHE A 135 -14.91 -6.89 13.03
CA PHE A 135 -14.95 -6.13 11.76
C PHE A 135 -15.38 -4.68 11.90
N PHE A 136 -16.06 -4.31 13.00
CA PHE A 136 -16.51 -2.95 13.30
C PHE A 136 -15.75 -2.31 14.47
N ALA A 137 -14.86 -3.05 15.13
CA ALA A 137 -14.09 -2.57 16.25
C ALA A 137 -12.65 -2.27 15.82
N PRO A 138 -12.13 -1.05 16.02
CA PRO A 138 -10.69 -0.82 15.93
C PRO A 138 -9.98 -1.58 17.04
N THR A 139 -8.78 -2.07 16.75
CA THR A 139 -8.02 -2.81 17.76
C THR A 139 -7.77 -1.97 19.00
N SER A 140 -8.03 -2.55 20.17
CA SER A 140 -7.85 -1.93 21.49
C SER A 140 -6.39 -1.73 21.89
N ARG A 141 -5.45 -2.28 21.11
CA ARG A 141 -4.00 -2.14 21.35
C ARG A 141 -3.55 -0.69 21.45
N TYR A 142 -4.18 0.19 20.69
CA TYR A 142 -3.73 1.56 20.52
C TYR A 142 -4.69 2.60 21.11
N GLY A 143 -5.74 2.18 21.81
CA GLY A 143 -6.69 3.06 22.48
C GLY A 143 -8.15 2.79 22.11
N THR A 144 -8.97 3.82 22.24
CA THR A 144 -10.40 3.76 22.02
C THR A 144 -10.78 4.05 20.56
N PRO A 145 -12.02 3.76 20.13
CA PRO A 145 -12.55 4.18 18.84
C PRO A 145 -12.42 5.68 18.59
N ASP A 146 -12.64 6.54 19.60
CA ASP A 146 -12.49 7.99 19.45
C ASP A 146 -11.04 8.43 19.31
N ASP A 147 -10.09 7.66 19.85
CA ASP A 147 -8.67 7.95 19.65
C ASP A 147 -8.26 7.70 18.20
N LEU A 148 -8.83 6.68 17.54
CA LEU A 148 -8.63 6.46 16.10
C LEU A 148 -9.31 7.56 15.27
N ARG A 149 -10.53 7.98 15.62
CA ARG A 149 -11.19 9.13 14.98
C ARG A 149 -10.33 10.39 15.11
N TYR A 150 -9.75 10.62 16.29
CA TYR A 150 -8.80 11.71 16.51
C TYR A 150 -7.59 11.63 15.57
N PHE A 151 -7.00 10.44 15.41
CA PHE A 151 -5.84 10.23 14.52
C PHE A 151 -6.19 10.62 13.08
N VAL A 152 -7.28 10.10 12.53
CA VAL A 152 -7.72 10.41 11.16
C VAL A 152 -8.01 11.91 11.00
N ASN A 153 -8.75 12.49 11.94
CA ASN A 153 -9.07 13.93 11.95
C ASN A 153 -7.80 14.81 12.01
N ALA A 154 -6.78 14.39 12.77
CA ALA A 154 -5.49 15.07 12.84
C ALA A 154 -4.72 14.97 11.51
N CYS A 155 -4.71 13.81 10.85
CA CYS A 155 -4.12 13.63 9.52
C CYS A 155 -4.76 14.59 8.50
N HIS A 156 -6.09 14.66 8.47
CA HIS A 156 -6.84 15.55 7.56
C HIS A 156 -6.51 17.04 7.76
N LYS A 157 -6.37 17.49 9.01
CA LYS A 157 -5.94 18.86 9.34
C LYS A 157 -4.55 19.18 8.76
N HIS A 158 -3.71 18.19 8.63
CA HIS A 158 -2.36 18.32 8.07
C HIS A 158 -2.28 17.94 6.58
N LYS A 159 -3.43 17.76 5.92
CA LYS A 159 -3.55 17.42 4.49
C LYS A 159 -2.96 16.06 4.12
N ILE A 160 -3.04 15.12 5.03
CA ILE A 160 -2.65 13.73 4.83
C ILE A 160 -3.91 12.89 4.74
N GLY A 161 -4.08 12.17 3.62
CA GLY A 161 -5.14 11.17 3.47
C GLY A 161 -4.80 9.89 4.23
N VAL A 162 -5.84 9.17 4.65
CA VAL A 162 -5.68 7.94 5.44
C VAL A 162 -6.44 6.80 4.76
N LEU A 163 -5.71 5.78 4.35
CA LEU A 163 -6.26 4.53 3.80
C LEU A 163 -6.20 3.45 4.87
N MET A 164 -7.15 2.54 4.84
CA MET A 164 -7.19 1.37 5.71
C MET A 164 -7.14 0.09 4.89
N ASP A 165 -6.35 -0.85 5.35
CA ASP A 165 -6.35 -2.20 4.80
C ASP A 165 -7.56 -2.97 5.33
N PHE A 166 -8.41 -3.44 4.43
CA PHE A 166 -9.67 -4.12 4.72
C PHE A 166 -9.63 -5.55 4.17
N VAL A 167 -10.00 -6.52 5.01
CA VAL A 167 -9.89 -7.95 4.73
C VAL A 167 -11.27 -8.58 4.49
N PRO A 168 -11.84 -8.51 3.26
CA PRO A 168 -13.16 -9.07 2.97
C PRO A 168 -13.13 -10.55 2.60
N VAL A 169 -11.97 -11.19 2.59
CA VAL A 169 -11.75 -12.56 2.09
C VAL A 169 -12.01 -13.60 3.16
N HIS A 170 -11.41 -13.40 4.35
CA HIS A 170 -11.36 -14.41 5.42
C HIS A 170 -11.38 -13.77 6.82
N PHE A 171 -11.50 -14.60 7.83
CA PHE A 171 -11.53 -14.21 9.25
C PHE A 171 -10.89 -15.28 10.13
N ALA A 172 -10.59 -14.93 11.38
CA ALA A 172 -9.96 -15.82 12.36
C ALA A 172 -10.84 -17.02 12.75
N VAL A 173 -10.21 -18.16 13.02
CA VAL A 173 -10.87 -19.40 13.44
C VAL A 173 -11.15 -19.49 14.94
N ASP A 174 -11.11 -18.36 15.65
CA ASP A 174 -11.33 -18.30 17.09
C ASP A 174 -12.79 -18.56 17.43
N ALA A 175 -13.02 -19.52 18.32
CA ALA A 175 -14.38 -20.02 18.65
C ALA A 175 -15.30 -18.96 19.29
N TYR A 176 -14.74 -17.89 19.87
CA TYR A 176 -15.53 -16.79 20.44
C TYR A 176 -15.97 -15.74 19.39
N ALA A 177 -15.46 -15.83 18.15
CA ALA A 177 -15.73 -14.89 17.08
C ALA A 177 -16.72 -15.48 16.04
N LEU A 178 -16.46 -15.32 14.74
CA LEU A 178 -17.40 -15.65 13.68
C LEU A 178 -17.44 -17.14 13.30
N TRP A 179 -16.32 -17.86 13.55
CA TRP A 179 -16.22 -19.25 13.15
C TRP A 179 -17.25 -20.13 13.86
N ASN A 180 -17.98 -20.92 13.06
CA ASN A 180 -19.00 -21.86 13.55
C ASN A 180 -19.99 -21.22 14.55
N TYR A 181 -20.42 -20.00 14.27
CA TYR A 181 -21.02 -19.04 15.20
C TYR A 181 -22.24 -19.59 15.98
N ASP A 182 -23.10 -20.34 15.31
CA ASP A 182 -24.30 -20.98 15.92
C ASP A 182 -24.22 -22.50 15.97
N GLY A 183 -23.03 -23.08 15.92
CA GLY A 183 -22.79 -24.50 15.76
C GLY A 183 -22.85 -24.98 14.30
N SER A 184 -22.95 -24.05 13.36
CA SER A 184 -22.92 -24.32 11.92
C SER A 184 -22.05 -23.29 11.19
N ALA A 185 -21.71 -23.57 9.92
CA ALA A 185 -20.98 -22.63 9.06
C ALA A 185 -21.89 -21.46 8.65
N LEU A 186 -22.02 -20.45 9.53
CA LEU A 186 -22.89 -19.30 9.31
C LEU A 186 -22.25 -18.25 8.42
N TYR A 187 -20.98 -17.92 8.63
CA TYR A 187 -20.21 -16.91 7.89
C TYR A 187 -19.31 -17.54 6.82
N GLU A 188 -18.76 -18.71 7.08
CA GLU A 188 -17.84 -19.44 6.24
C GLU A 188 -18.53 -20.43 5.29
N TYR A 189 -17.78 -20.89 4.30
CA TYR A 189 -18.21 -22.04 3.49
C TYR A 189 -18.17 -23.33 4.32
N PRO A 190 -19.23 -24.18 4.27
CA PRO A 190 -19.28 -25.42 5.03
C PRO A 190 -18.34 -26.50 4.49
N ASN A 191 -17.90 -26.40 3.24
CA ASN A 191 -16.95 -27.32 2.64
C ASN A 191 -15.52 -26.88 2.97
N GLN A 192 -14.76 -27.72 3.65
CA GLN A 192 -13.39 -27.45 4.06
C GLN A 192 -12.43 -27.12 2.91
N ASP A 193 -12.63 -27.70 1.72
CA ASP A 193 -11.79 -27.43 0.54
C ASP A 193 -11.80 -25.96 0.11
N VAL A 194 -12.88 -25.23 0.36
CA VAL A 194 -13.03 -23.81 0.04
C VAL A 194 -13.28 -22.93 1.26
N GLY A 195 -13.59 -23.54 2.40
CA GLY A 195 -13.92 -22.86 3.66
C GLY A 195 -12.70 -22.45 4.48
N TYR A 196 -11.54 -23.07 4.25
CA TYR A 196 -10.28 -22.71 4.92
C TYR A 196 -9.31 -22.10 3.92
N SER A 197 -8.65 -21.03 4.33
CA SER A 197 -7.59 -20.40 3.56
C SER A 197 -6.25 -21.12 3.78
N GLU A 198 -5.28 -20.84 2.92
CA GLU A 198 -3.90 -21.29 3.10
C GLU A 198 -3.20 -20.68 4.33
N TRP A 199 -3.74 -19.59 4.87
CA TRP A 199 -3.25 -18.90 6.07
C TRP A 199 -3.86 -19.42 7.38
N GLY A 200 -4.62 -20.52 7.35
CA GLY A 200 -5.25 -21.10 8.54
C GLY A 200 -6.45 -20.32 9.07
N SER A 201 -7.06 -19.47 8.27
CA SER A 201 -8.28 -18.73 8.55
C SER A 201 -9.48 -19.28 7.79
N CYS A 202 -10.69 -18.80 8.08
CA CYS A 202 -11.93 -19.21 7.37
C CYS A 202 -12.29 -18.22 6.27
N ASN A 203 -12.59 -18.72 5.08
CA ASN A 203 -13.09 -17.92 3.98
C ASN A 203 -14.58 -17.61 4.12
N PHE A 204 -14.95 -16.33 3.96
CA PHE A 204 -16.35 -15.91 3.94
C PHE A 204 -17.15 -16.55 2.80
N MET A 205 -18.37 -16.96 3.09
CA MET A 205 -19.31 -17.45 2.08
C MET A 205 -19.99 -16.30 1.34
N HIS A 206 -19.29 -15.72 0.37
CA HIS A 206 -19.74 -14.55 -0.40
C HIS A 206 -21.02 -14.78 -1.24
N SER A 207 -21.51 -15.99 -1.32
CA SER A 207 -22.81 -16.30 -1.93
C SER A 207 -24.01 -16.06 -1.00
N ARG A 208 -23.77 -15.91 0.32
CA ARG A 208 -24.82 -15.69 1.32
C ARG A 208 -25.12 -14.19 1.47
N GLY A 209 -26.40 -13.80 1.38
CA GLY A 209 -26.83 -12.41 1.42
C GLY A 209 -26.46 -11.70 2.71
N GLU A 210 -26.58 -12.39 3.85
CA GLU A 210 -26.25 -11.87 5.18
C GLU A 210 -24.74 -11.58 5.31
N VAL A 211 -23.88 -12.45 4.79
CA VAL A 211 -22.42 -12.25 4.76
C VAL A 211 -22.06 -11.06 3.88
N ARG A 212 -22.68 -10.94 2.71
CA ARG A 212 -22.51 -9.77 1.83
C ARG A 212 -22.91 -8.48 2.54
N SER A 213 -24.09 -8.48 3.20
CA SER A 213 -24.57 -7.32 3.98
C SER A 213 -23.61 -6.96 5.11
N PHE A 214 -23.10 -7.97 5.84
CA PHE A 214 -22.13 -7.78 6.91
C PHE A 214 -20.86 -7.08 6.41
N LEU A 215 -20.22 -7.60 5.38
CA LEU A 215 -18.97 -7.06 4.82
C LEU A 215 -19.16 -5.68 4.19
N GLN A 216 -20.25 -5.45 3.45
CA GLN A 216 -20.57 -4.14 2.88
C GLN A 216 -20.82 -3.10 3.97
N SER A 217 -21.50 -3.51 5.05
CA SER A 217 -21.75 -2.62 6.21
C SER A 217 -20.45 -2.28 6.93
N ALA A 218 -19.56 -3.25 7.12
CA ALA A 218 -18.24 -3.02 7.72
C ALA A 218 -17.41 -2.04 6.88
N ALA A 219 -17.31 -2.26 5.57
CA ALA A 219 -16.60 -1.35 4.67
C ALA A 219 -17.18 0.08 4.71
N ALA A 220 -18.52 0.21 4.64
CA ALA A 220 -19.19 1.50 4.73
C ALA A 220 -18.98 2.18 6.09
N TYR A 221 -18.95 1.40 7.17
CA TYR A 221 -18.73 1.90 8.54
C TYR A 221 -17.35 2.57 8.69
N TRP A 222 -16.28 1.95 8.20
CA TRP A 222 -14.95 2.55 8.24
C TRP A 222 -14.88 3.88 7.47
N LEU A 223 -15.56 3.97 6.33
CA LEU A 223 -15.59 5.19 5.53
C LEU A 223 -16.47 6.28 6.15
N SER A 224 -17.61 5.93 6.80
CA SER A 224 -18.55 6.91 7.37
C SER A 224 -18.20 7.34 8.79
N GLU A 225 -17.83 6.39 9.66
CA GLU A 225 -17.68 6.65 11.09
C GLU A 225 -16.25 7.06 11.48
N TYR A 226 -15.26 6.71 10.65
CA TYR A 226 -13.87 7.09 10.88
C TYR A 226 -13.32 8.06 9.84
N HIS A 227 -14.10 8.39 8.81
CA HIS A 227 -13.71 9.26 7.72
C HIS A 227 -12.46 8.80 6.94
N PHE A 228 -12.17 7.51 6.92
CA PHE A 228 -11.10 7.00 6.06
C PHE A 228 -11.29 7.46 4.61
N ASP A 229 -10.20 7.83 3.94
CA ASP A 229 -10.21 8.30 2.57
C ASP A 229 -10.33 7.17 1.55
N GLY A 230 -10.16 5.95 1.98
CA GLY A 230 -10.30 4.78 1.14
C GLY A 230 -9.96 3.48 1.85
N LEU A 231 -10.18 2.40 1.12
CA LEU A 231 -9.87 1.04 1.54
C LEU A 231 -8.95 0.38 0.52
N ARG A 232 -7.87 -0.23 0.99
CA ARG A 232 -7.13 -1.25 0.25
C ARG A 232 -7.74 -2.59 0.59
N MET A 233 -8.16 -3.35 -0.39
CA MET A 233 -8.75 -4.66 -0.20
C MET A 233 -7.72 -5.75 -0.41
N ASP A 234 -7.52 -6.52 0.65
CA ASP A 234 -6.57 -7.61 0.74
C ASP A 234 -6.99 -8.80 -0.12
N ALA A 235 -6.00 -9.49 -0.72
CA ALA A 235 -6.11 -10.78 -1.37
C ALA A 235 -7.30 -10.90 -2.35
N VAL A 236 -7.53 -9.89 -3.19
CA VAL A 236 -8.67 -9.85 -4.13
C VAL A 236 -8.64 -11.04 -5.11
N SER A 237 -7.45 -11.55 -5.46
CA SER A 237 -7.31 -12.79 -6.25
C SER A 237 -8.02 -13.99 -5.61
N ASN A 238 -8.04 -14.08 -4.27
CA ASN A 238 -8.71 -15.15 -3.53
C ASN A 238 -10.24 -14.99 -3.51
N LEU A 239 -10.76 -13.80 -3.80
CA LEU A 239 -12.18 -13.56 -4.07
C LEU A 239 -12.54 -13.92 -5.51
N ILE A 240 -11.69 -13.53 -6.46
CA ILE A 240 -11.93 -13.74 -7.90
C ILE A 240 -11.89 -15.23 -8.24
N TYR A 241 -10.86 -15.94 -7.79
CA TYR A 241 -10.65 -17.35 -8.08
C TYR A 241 -10.77 -18.19 -6.81
N TRP A 242 -11.31 -19.40 -6.94
CA TRP A 242 -11.37 -20.31 -5.82
C TRP A 242 -9.98 -20.57 -5.23
N GLN A 243 -9.77 -20.18 -3.97
CA GLN A 243 -8.47 -20.26 -3.27
C GLN A 243 -7.32 -19.51 -3.99
N GLY A 244 -7.63 -18.39 -4.66
CA GLY A 244 -6.64 -17.61 -5.40
C GLY A 244 -6.03 -18.33 -6.63
N ASN A 245 -6.53 -19.51 -6.98
CA ASN A 245 -5.96 -20.34 -8.02
C ASN A 245 -6.81 -20.27 -9.32
N GLU A 246 -6.27 -19.65 -10.36
CA GLU A 246 -6.92 -19.53 -11.66
C GLU A 246 -7.37 -20.88 -12.25
N ALA A 247 -6.60 -21.96 -12.02
CA ALA A 247 -6.94 -23.29 -12.51
C ALA A 247 -8.21 -23.87 -11.85
N ARG A 248 -8.63 -23.36 -10.69
CA ARG A 248 -9.87 -23.75 -10.01
C ARG A 248 -11.11 -23.00 -10.52
N GLY A 249 -10.90 -22.03 -11.40
CA GLY A 249 -11.95 -21.23 -12.02
C GLY A 249 -12.43 -20.05 -11.18
N VAL A 250 -13.23 -19.21 -11.82
CA VAL A 250 -13.75 -17.97 -11.22
C VAL A 250 -14.89 -18.26 -10.24
N ASN A 251 -14.83 -17.65 -9.05
CA ASN A 251 -15.93 -17.61 -8.09
C ASN A 251 -16.89 -16.45 -8.46
N ASN A 252 -17.81 -16.73 -9.39
CA ASN A 252 -18.74 -15.72 -9.91
C ASN A 252 -19.58 -15.03 -8.82
N LEU A 253 -19.86 -15.71 -7.72
CA LEU A 253 -20.65 -15.14 -6.62
C LEU A 253 -19.82 -14.16 -5.78
N ALA A 254 -18.53 -14.43 -5.58
CA ALA A 254 -17.62 -13.48 -4.95
C ALA A 254 -17.31 -12.30 -5.88
N VAL A 255 -17.14 -12.52 -7.18
CA VAL A 255 -17.01 -11.43 -8.17
C VAL A 255 -18.25 -10.53 -8.13
N SER A 256 -19.45 -11.10 -8.15
CA SER A 256 -20.69 -10.32 -7.99
C SER A 256 -20.77 -9.59 -6.64
N PHE A 257 -20.22 -10.16 -5.57
CA PHE A 257 -20.14 -9.48 -4.27
C PHE A 257 -19.22 -8.26 -4.37
N ILE A 258 -18.00 -8.39 -4.94
CA ILE A 258 -17.06 -7.27 -5.12
C ILE A 258 -17.73 -6.14 -5.91
N GLN A 259 -18.34 -6.48 -7.05
CA GLN A 259 -19.03 -5.50 -7.90
C GLN A 259 -20.12 -4.73 -7.14
N ASN A 260 -20.97 -5.44 -6.40
CA ASN A 260 -22.05 -4.84 -5.63
C ASN A 260 -21.50 -3.97 -4.48
N MET A 261 -20.47 -4.46 -3.78
CA MET A 261 -19.84 -3.71 -2.70
C MET A 261 -19.19 -2.43 -3.21
N ASN A 262 -18.35 -2.52 -4.24
CA ASN A 262 -17.65 -1.36 -4.79
C ASN A 262 -18.63 -0.33 -5.38
N GLN A 263 -19.65 -0.78 -6.12
CA GLN A 263 -20.68 0.14 -6.64
C GLN A 263 -21.43 0.83 -5.51
N GLY A 264 -21.89 0.08 -4.49
CA GLY A 264 -22.60 0.65 -3.35
C GLY A 264 -21.75 1.62 -2.52
N LEU A 265 -20.45 1.33 -2.36
CA LEU A 265 -19.51 2.25 -1.72
C LEU A 265 -19.29 3.50 -2.55
N LYS A 266 -19.15 3.39 -3.87
CA LYS A 266 -19.00 4.55 -4.76
C LYS A 266 -20.24 5.42 -4.85
N ASP A 267 -21.42 4.82 -4.84
CA ASP A 267 -22.68 5.56 -4.83
C ASP A 267 -22.84 6.39 -3.54
N ARG A 268 -22.41 5.85 -2.41
CA ARG A 268 -22.51 6.49 -1.09
C ARG A 268 -21.30 7.39 -0.77
N PHE A 269 -20.11 6.99 -1.18
CA PHE A 269 -18.83 7.66 -0.92
C PHE A 269 -18.05 7.87 -2.23
N PRO A 270 -18.52 8.71 -3.15
CA PRO A 270 -17.93 8.84 -4.49
C PRO A 270 -16.49 9.34 -4.49
N THR A 271 -16.04 9.94 -3.39
CA THR A 271 -14.68 10.47 -3.21
C THR A 271 -13.74 9.53 -2.49
N ALA A 272 -14.21 8.37 -2.01
CA ALA A 272 -13.36 7.37 -1.37
C ALA A 272 -12.57 6.57 -2.41
N ILE A 273 -11.31 6.28 -2.11
CA ILE A 273 -10.42 5.44 -2.92
C ILE A 273 -10.70 3.97 -2.62
N LEU A 274 -10.92 3.16 -3.65
CA LEU A 274 -10.98 1.70 -3.54
C LEU A 274 -9.80 1.10 -4.29
N MET A 275 -8.93 0.41 -3.58
CA MET A 275 -7.68 -0.16 -4.10
C MET A 275 -7.68 -1.68 -3.95
N ALA A 276 -7.27 -2.40 -4.98
CA ALA A 276 -7.18 -3.86 -4.94
C ALA A 276 -5.72 -4.32 -4.81
N GLU A 277 -5.44 -5.18 -3.85
CA GLU A 277 -4.28 -6.06 -3.93
C GLU A 277 -4.72 -7.32 -4.66
N ASP A 278 -4.29 -7.43 -5.91
CA ASP A 278 -4.63 -8.54 -6.79
C ASP A 278 -3.44 -8.94 -7.64
N SER A 279 -2.98 -10.16 -7.44
CA SER A 279 -1.84 -10.76 -8.16
C SER A 279 -2.26 -11.48 -9.44
N SER A 280 -3.56 -11.58 -9.73
CA SER A 280 -4.08 -12.33 -10.87
C SER A 280 -4.06 -11.53 -12.18
N SER A 281 -4.26 -12.25 -13.28
CA SER A 281 -4.44 -11.68 -14.62
C SER A 281 -5.91 -11.35 -14.95
N TYR A 282 -6.81 -11.34 -13.96
CA TYR A 282 -8.22 -11.03 -14.17
C TYR A 282 -8.41 -9.63 -14.75
N PRO A 283 -9.12 -9.49 -15.88
CA PRO A 283 -9.20 -8.22 -16.58
C PRO A 283 -10.26 -7.27 -15.99
N GLY A 284 -10.00 -5.97 -16.05
CA GLY A 284 -10.97 -4.95 -15.69
C GLY A 284 -11.19 -4.77 -14.18
N VAL A 285 -10.18 -5.05 -13.36
CA VAL A 285 -10.23 -4.82 -11.92
C VAL A 285 -10.54 -3.34 -11.63
N THR A 286 -9.91 -2.42 -12.38
CA THR A 286 -10.11 -0.97 -12.21
C THR A 286 -11.11 -0.36 -13.20
N ARG A 287 -11.79 -1.19 -13.98
CA ARG A 287 -12.88 -0.75 -14.84
C ARG A 287 -14.16 -0.59 -14.02
N SER A 288 -15.02 0.36 -14.41
CA SER A 288 -16.29 0.58 -13.73
C SER A 288 -17.17 -0.68 -13.76
N VAL A 289 -18.01 -0.86 -12.73
CA VAL A 289 -18.97 -1.98 -12.67
C VAL A 289 -19.95 -1.89 -13.83
N HIS A 290 -20.35 -0.67 -14.21
CA HIS A 290 -21.24 -0.43 -15.34
C HIS A 290 -20.65 -0.97 -16.68
N ASP A 291 -19.32 -0.93 -16.81
CA ASP A 291 -18.61 -1.42 -18.00
C ASP A 291 -18.12 -2.88 -17.82
N GLY A 292 -18.68 -3.59 -16.84
CA GLY A 292 -18.38 -5.00 -16.57
C GLY A 292 -17.11 -5.26 -15.78
N GLY A 293 -16.50 -4.22 -15.20
CA GLY A 293 -15.33 -4.34 -14.31
C GLY A 293 -15.68 -4.60 -12.85
N LEU A 294 -14.66 -4.61 -11.98
CA LEU A 294 -14.83 -4.80 -10.54
C LEU A 294 -15.06 -3.50 -9.76
N GLY A 295 -14.80 -2.32 -10.36
CA GLY A 295 -15.11 -1.03 -9.77
C GLY A 295 -14.08 -0.49 -8.79
N PHE A 296 -12.86 -1.02 -8.75
CA PHE A 296 -11.75 -0.40 -8.03
C PHE A 296 -11.24 0.84 -8.74
N ASP A 297 -10.67 1.77 -8.00
CA ASP A 297 -9.98 2.93 -8.57
C ASP A 297 -8.56 2.60 -8.99
N TYR A 298 -7.89 1.75 -8.19
CA TYR A 298 -6.50 1.35 -8.39
C TYR A 298 -6.30 -0.15 -8.12
N LYS A 299 -5.23 -0.68 -8.73
CA LYS A 299 -4.72 -2.04 -8.50
C LYS A 299 -3.21 -1.97 -8.21
N TRP A 300 -2.71 -2.74 -7.26
CA TRP A 300 -1.27 -2.91 -7.08
C TRP A 300 -0.65 -3.62 -8.29
N ASP A 301 0.44 -3.08 -8.82
CA ASP A 301 1.20 -3.72 -9.91
C ASP A 301 2.22 -4.72 -9.36
N MET A 302 1.74 -5.89 -9.00
CA MET A 302 2.58 -6.98 -8.49
C MET A 302 3.56 -7.50 -9.56
N GLY A 303 3.20 -7.39 -10.85
CA GLY A 303 4.06 -7.76 -11.98
C GLY A 303 5.27 -6.84 -12.07
N TRP A 304 5.06 -5.53 -12.08
CA TRP A 304 6.14 -4.53 -12.06
C TRP A 304 7.05 -4.71 -10.85
N MET A 305 6.47 -4.91 -9.67
CA MET A 305 7.20 -5.11 -8.43
C MET A 305 8.13 -6.32 -8.53
N ASN A 306 7.58 -7.49 -8.90
CA ASN A 306 8.36 -8.73 -9.02
C ASN A 306 9.49 -8.61 -10.06
N ASP A 307 9.19 -8.09 -11.25
CA ASP A 307 10.17 -7.95 -12.32
C ASP A 307 11.28 -6.97 -11.95
N THR A 308 10.92 -5.84 -11.32
CA THR A 308 11.89 -4.83 -10.87
C THR A 308 12.81 -5.39 -9.78
N LEU A 309 12.25 -6.01 -8.74
CA LEU A 309 13.04 -6.58 -7.65
C LEU A 309 13.93 -7.73 -8.13
N ASN A 310 13.44 -8.59 -9.02
CA ASN A 310 14.23 -9.67 -9.61
C ASN A 310 15.36 -9.14 -10.50
N TYR A 311 15.13 -8.05 -11.24
CA TYR A 311 16.18 -7.41 -12.02
C TYR A 311 17.32 -6.90 -11.12
N PHE A 312 17.00 -6.19 -10.04
CA PHE A 312 18.02 -5.62 -9.14
C PHE A 312 18.70 -6.67 -8.25
N ARG A 313 18.08 -7.82 -7.99
CA ARG A 313 18.74 -8.99 -7.37
C ARG A 313 19.81 -9.61 -8.28
N THR A 314 19.64 -9.48 -9.58
CA THR A 314 20.59 -10.00 -10.57
C THR A 314 21.90 -9.22 -10.47
N ALA A 315 23.02 -9.94 -10.40
CA ALA A 315 24.34 -9.31 -10.40
C ALA A 315 24.53 -8.47 -11.68
N PRO A 316 25.20 -7.30 -11.60
CA PRO A 316 25.24 -6.34 -12.70
C PRO A 316 25.73 -6.90 -14.03
N GLU A 317 26.67 -7.87 -14.00
CA GLU A 317 27.22 -8.55 -15.17
C GLU A 317 26.20 -9.40 -15.94
N TYR A 318 25.07 -9.79 -15.31
CA TYR A 318 24.00 -10.58 -15.94
C TYR A 318 22.73 -9.75 -16.21
N ARG A 319 22.74 -8.45 -15.92
CA ARG A 319 21.55 -7.59 -16.12
C ARG A 319 21.18 -7.40 -17.58
N SER A 320 22.16 -7.45 -18.47
CA SER A 320 21.92 -7.39 -19.92
C SER A 320 20.96 -8.49 -20.41
N GLU A 321 21.11 -9.70 -19.90
CA GLU A 321 20.23 -10.85 -20.22
C GLU A 321 18.82 -10.70 -19.66
N ASN A 322 18.65 -9.86 -18.65
CA ASN A 322 17.39 -9.58 -17.95
C ASN A 322 16.79 -8.21 -18.29
N TYR A 323 17.36 -7.52 -19.28
CA TYR A 323 17.02 -6.15 -19.66
C TYR A 323 15.50 -5.91 -19.83
N HIS A 324 14.82 -6.83 -20.50
CA HIS A 324 13.41 -6.69 -20.82
C HIS A 324 12.46 -6.88 -19.63
N LYS A 325 12.91 -7.33 -18.46
CA LYS A 325 12.08 -7.34 -17.25
C LYS A 325 11.57 -5.95 -16.91
N LEU A 326 12.43 -4.92 -17.05
CA LEU A 326 12.03 -3.55 -16.74
C LEU A 326 11.19 -2.88 -17.84
N THR A 327 11.18 -3.41 -19.05
CA THR A 327 10.35 -2.87 -20.14
C THR A 327 9.01 -3.58 -20.26
N PHE A 328 8.88 -4.77 -19.69
CA PHE A 328 7.71 -5.64 -19.86
C PHE A 328 6.44 -5.03 -19.26
N SER A 329 6.53 -4.35 -18.12
CA SER A 329 5.38 -3.70 -17.48
C SER A 329 4.62 -2.78 -18.45
N MET A 330 5.32 -2.07 -19.33
CA MET A 330 4.67 -1.18 -20.30
C MET A 330 3.87 -1.89 -21.38
N MET A 331 3.98 -3.21 -21.52
CA MET A 331 3.17 -4.00 -22.44
C MET A 331 1.71 -4.15 -21.97
N TYR A 332 1.51 -4.14 -20.66
CA TYR A 332 0.17 -4.30 -20.04
C TYR A 332 -0.28 -3.08 -19.22
N TYR A 333 0.61 -2.13 -18.96
CA TYR A 333 0.40 -1.02 -18.02
C TYR A 333 -0.93 -0.29 -18.18
N TYR A 334 -1.37 -0.06 -19.43
CA TYR A 334 -2.62 0.66 -19.71
C TYR A 334 -3.88 -0.20 -19.62
N SER A 335 -3.77 -1.45 -19.18
CA SER A 335 -4.93 -2.32 -18.94
C SER A 335 -5.69 -1.97 -17.67
N GLU A 336 -4.98 -1.45 -16.67
CA GLU A 336 -5.50 -1.10 -15.35
C GLU A 336 -4.92 0.24 -14.85
N ALA A 337 -5.48 0.79 -13.79
CA ALA A 337 -4.92 1.95 -13.11
C ALA A 337 -4.01 1.48 -11.96
N TYR A 338 -2.72 1.39 -12.24
CA TYR A 338 -1.76 0.78 -11.32
C TYR A 338 -1.20 1.73 -10.27
N VAL A 339 -0.96 1.17 -9.06
CA VAL A 339 -0.07 1.68 -8.03
C VAL A 339 1.15 0.77 -7.98
N LEU A 340 2.34 1.34 -7.89
CA LEU A 340 3.60 0.60 -7.79
C LEU A 340 3.89 0.30 -6.32
N PRO A 341 3.74 -0.95 -5.83
CA PRO A 341 3.91 -1.27 -4.43
C PRO A 341 5.33 -1.75 -4.13
N LEU A 342 5.94 -1.21 -3.09
CA LEU A 342 7.02 -1.85 -2.33
C LEU A 342 6.50 -2.05 -0.91
N SER A 343 5.59 -3.02 -0.75
CA SER A 343 4.78 -3.23 0.44
C SER A 343 5.47 -4.06 1.53
N HIS A 344 4.77 -4.22 2.66
CA HIS A 344 5.21 -5.04 3.79
C HIS A 344 5.58 -6.47 3.40
N ASP A 345 4.81 -7.08 2.50
CA ASP A 345 5.02 -8.47 2.06
C ASP A 345 6.40 -8.72 1.44
N GLU A 346 7.04 -7.69 0.91
CA GLU A 346 8.34 -7.84 0.25
C GLU A 346 9.53 -7.79 1.20
N VAL A 347 9.32 -7.52 2.49
CA VAL A 347 10.40 -7.31 3.46
C VAL A 347 10.32 -8.23 4.68
N VAL A 348 9.67 -9.38 4.53
CA VAL A 348 9.42 -10.37 5.59
C VAL A 348 9.68 -11.80 5.10
N HIS A 349 9.65 -12.74 6.03
CA HIS A 349 9.65 -14.20 5.77
C HIS A 349 10.84 -14.71 4.94
N GLY A 350 12.04 -14.13 5.14
CA GLY A 350 13.25 -14.52 4.42
C GLY A 350 13.32 -14.01 3.00
N LYS A 351 12.45 -13.06 2.61
CA LYS A 351 12.49 -12.41 1.29
C LYS A 351 13.62 -11.38 1.17
N ALA A 352 14.27 -11.00 2.27
CA ALA A 352 15.21 -9.89 2.44
C ALA A 352 14.55 -8.51 2.30
N THR A 353 15.15 -7.46 2.87
CA THR A 353 14.66 -6.08 2.72
C THR A 353 14.98 -5.53 1.33
N ILE A 354 14.36 -4.40 0.96
CA ILE A 354 14.60 -3.79 -0.37
C ILE A 354 16.08 -3.53 -0.60
N ILE A 355 16.79 -2.94 0.38
CA ILE A 355 18.23 -2.69 0.25
C ILE A 355 19.03 -3.99 0.19
N GLN A 356 18.65 -5.03 0.93
CA GLN A 356 19.35 -6.33 0.91
C GLN A 356 19.17 -7.08 -0.41
N LYS A 357 18.08 -6.84 -1.14
CA LYS A 357 17.85 -7.40 -2.48
C LYS A 357 18.84 -6.87 -3.52
N MET A 358 19.45 -5.71 -3.28
CA MET A 358 20.48 -5.17 -4.18
C MET A 358 21.72 -6.08 -4.18
N SER A 359 22.34 -6.24 -5.34
CA SER A 359 23.53 -7.05 -5.53
C SER A 359 24.78 -6.42 -4.86
N GLY A 360 25.77 -7.24 -4.52
CA GLY A 360 27.05 -6.79 -4.00
C GLY A 360 27.10 -6.58 -2.49
N ASP A 361 28.16 -5.89 -2.04
CA ASP A 361 28.41 -5.62 -0.63
C ASP A 361 27.63 -4.38 -0.11
N TYR A 362 27.88 -4.01 1.14
CA TYR A 362 27.18 -2.88 1.79
C TYR A 362 27.28 -1.58 0.99
N GLU A 363 28.49 -1.24 0.48
CA GLU A 363 28.71 0.01 -0.25
C GLU A 363 28.04 0.03 -1.64
N GLU A 364 28.00 -1.13 -2.28
CA GLU A 364 27.46 -1.31 -3.63
C GLU A 364 25.93 -1.31 -3.67
N LYS A 365 25.25 -1.64 -2.55
CA LYS A 365 23.79 -1.72 -2.49
C LYS A 365 23.11 -0.36 -2.58
N PHE A 366 23.68 0.67 -1.94
CA PHE A 366 23.02 1.99 -1.87
C PHE A 366 22.83 2.65 -3.22
N PRO A 367 23.85 2.78 -4.10
CA PRO A 367 23.64 3.39 -5.41
C PRO A 367 22.62 2.62 -6.27
N GLN A 368 22.56 1.29 -6.14
CA GLN A 368 21.57 0.48 -6.85
C GLN A 368 20.15 0.74 -6.33
N ALA A 369 19.97 0.84 -5.01
CA ALA A 369 18.68 1.16 -4.41
C ALA A 369 18.23 2.59 -4.78
N LEU A 370 19.14 3.57 -4.78
CA LEU A 370 18.85 4.94 -5.19
C LEU A 370 18.31 4.99 -6.63
N VAL A 371 19.01 4.37 -7.57
CA VAL A 371 18.59 4.40 -8.98
C VAL A 371 17.31 3.56 -9.21
N MET A 372 17.09 2.50 -8.43
CA MET A 372 15.83 1.73 -8.47
C MET A 372 14.64 2.60 -8.03
N TYR A 373 14.78 3.35 -6.93
CA TYR A 373 13.72 4.27 -6.49
C TYR A 373 13.50 5.41 -7.49
N MET A 374 14.55 5.96 -8.08
CA MET A 374 14.38 6.93 -9.17
C MET A 374 13.59 6.34 -10.34
N TYR A 375 13.88 5.09 -10.72
CA TYR A 375 13.12 4.40 -11.75
C TYR A 375 11.65 4.23 -11.35
N MET A 376 11.37 3.78 -10.11
CA MET A 376 10.01 3.66 -9.58
C MET A 376 9.25 5.00 -9.69
N TYR A 377 9.88 6.10 -9.26
CA TYR A 377 9.22 7.40 -9.26
C TYR A 377 9.04 8.01 -10.65
N ALA A 378 9.93 7.71 -11.58
CA ALA A 378 9.80 8.13 -12.97
C ALA A 378 8.84 7.24 -13.78
N HIS A 379 8.70 5.95 -13.43
CA HIS A 379 7.76 5.03 -14.09
C HIS A 379 6.31 5.49 -13.87
N PRO A 380 5.39 5.36 -14.86
CA PRO A 380 3.98 5.65 -14.65
C PRO A 380 3.39 4.83 -13.49
N GLY A 381 2.40 5.40 -12.80
CA GLY A 381 1.72 4.79 -11.67
C GLY A 381 1.91 5.53 -10.36
N LYS A 382 0.96 5.40 -9.45
CA LYS A 382 1.05 5.96 -8.09
C LYS A 382 2.06 5.17 -7.27
N LYS A 383 2.50 5.72 -6.13
CA LYS A 383 3.62 5.17 -5.35
C LYS A 383 3.15 4.68 -3.99
N LEU A 384 3.62 3.48 -3.62
CA LEU A 384 3.45 2.95 -2.27
C LEU A 384 4.78 2.42 -1.77
N ASN A 385 5.17 2.85 -0.58
CA ASN A 385 6.42 2.44 0.07
C ASN A 385 6.16 2.07 1.53
N PHE A 386 6.57 0.87 1.93
CA PHE A 386 6.44 0.41 3.30
C PHE A 386 7.48 1.02 4.23
N MET A 387 7.10 1.28 5.47
CA MET A 387 7.96 1.81 6.52
C MET A 387 9.28 1.05 6.66
N GLY A 388 10.37 1.79 6.83
CA GLY A 388 11.73 1.24 6.92
C GLY A 388 12.46 1.14 5.58
N ASN A 389 11.74 1.08 4.47
CA ASN A 389 12.35 1.08 3.14
C ASN A 389 13.07 2.39 2.87
N GLU A 390 12.50 3.53 3.28
CA GLU A 390 13.03 4.89 3.07
C GLU A 390 14.30 5.19 3.86
N ILE A 391 14.58 4.40 4.89
CA ILE A 391 15.83 4.49 5.68
C ILE A 391 16.83 3.38 5.30
N ALA A 392 16.52 2.61 4.26
CA ALA A 392 17.31 1.44 3.83
C ALA A 392 17.55 0.44 4.94
N GLN A 393 16.50 0.06 5.68
CA GLN A 393 16.60 -0.89 6.79
C GLN A 393 17.13 -2.24 6.32
N PHE A 394 18.13 -2.78 7.04
CA PHE A 394 18.71 -4.09 6.72
C PHE A 394 18.00 -5.27 7.38
N ARG A 395 17.43 -5.06 8.56
CA ARG A 395 16.63 -6.10 9.21
C ARG A 395 15.26 -6.19 8.54
N GLU A 396 14.81 -7.41 8.23
CA GLU A 396 13.43 -7.64 7.84
C GLU A 396 12.47 -7.08 8.88
N TRP A 397 11.30 -6.67 8.43
CA TRP A 397 10.27 -6.18 9.34
C TRP A 397 9.85 -7.27 10.33
N ASP A 398 9.57 -6.86 11.56
CA ASP A 398 9.15 -7.68 12.68
C ASP A 398 8.10 -6.88 13.47
N GLU A 399 6.89 -7.38 13.57
CA GLU A 399 5.77 -6.71 14.22
C GLU A 399 6.01 -6.45 15.73
N LYS A 400 6.91 -7.21 16.34
CA LYS A 400 7.25 -7.09 17.77
C LYS A 400 8.27 -5.98 18.07
N ARG A 401 8.94 -5.47 17.04
CA ARG A 401 10.01 -4.50 17.15
C ARG A 401 9.73 -3.25 16.33
N GLN A 402 10.14 -2.08 16.83
CA GLN A 402 10.10 -0.87 16.00
C GLN A 402 11.10 -0.93 14.84
N GLN A 403 10.95 -0.01 13.88
CA GLN A 403 11.93 0.17 12.83
C GLN A 403 13.31 0.52 13.42
N ASP A 404 14.38 0.16 12.71
CA ASP A 404 15.76 0.37 13.17
C ASP A 404 16.18 1.85 13.00
N TRP A 405 15.45 2.79 13.63
CA TRP A 405 15.68 4.25 13.50
C TRP A 405 17.11 4.68 13.78
N ASP A 406 17.81 3.93 14.63
CA ASP A 406 19.21 4.16 14.99
C ASP A 406 20.18 4.04 13.81
N ILE A 407 19.79 3.37 12.71
CA ILE A 407 20.65 3.26 11.54
C ILE A 407 20.91 4.61 10.86
N LEU A 408 20.04 5.60 11.07
CA LEU A 408 20.21 6.96 10.55
C LEU A 408 21.45 7.68 11.11
N LYS A 409 22.10 7.16 12.17
CA LYS A 409 23.41 7.64 12.61
C LYS A 409 24.53 7.33 11.62
N PHE A 410 24.36 6.31 10.79
CA PHE A 410 25.33 5.94 9.76
C PHE A 410 25.16 6.81 8.51
N PRO A 411 26.26 7.34 7.94
CA PRO A 411 26.18 8.30 6.82
C PRO A 411 25.38 7.81 5.62
N LYS A 412 25.58 6.57 5.16
CA LYS A 412 24.90 6.01 3.98
C LYS A 412 23.38 5.97 4.15
N HIS A 413 22.89 5.54 5.31
CA HIS A 413 21.45 5.49 5.59
C HIS A 413 20.84 6.89 5.68
N ARG A 414 21.55 7.84 6.32
CA ARG A 414 21.10 9.23 6.41
C ARG A 414 21.07 9.92 5.03
N GLU A 415 22.06 9.67 4.20
CA GLU A 415 22.12 10.19 2.82
C GLU A 415 21.03 9.58 1.96
N PHE A 416 20.80 8.27 2.09
CA PHE A 416 19.71 7.58 1.41
C PHE A 416 18.33 8.14 1.81
N HIS A 417 18.08 8.29 3.11
CA HIS A 417 16.83 8.87 3.62
C HIS A 417 16.61 10.29 3.09
N ARG A 418 17.65 11.13 3.14
CA ARG A 418 17.57 12.49 2.58
C ARG A 418 17.24 12.47 1.09
N PHE A 419 17.84 11.56 0.33
CA PHE A 419 17.52 11.40 -1.09
C PHE A 419 16.07 10.97 -1.31
N MET A 420 15.54 10.07 -0.50
CA MET A 420 14.13 9.68 -0.58
C MET A 420 13.19 10.86 -0.33
N MET A 421 13.50 11.71 0.65
CA MET A 421 12.74 12.96 0.88
C MET A 421 12.80 13.89 -0.35
N GLU A 422 13.98 14.08 -0.94
CA GLU A 422 14.15 14.89 -2.16
C GLU A 422 13.39 14.29 -3.34
N LEU A 423 13.40 12.98 -3.50
CA LEU A 423 12.68 12.27 -4.56
C LEU A 423 11.16 12.42 -4.43
N ASN A 424 10.63 12.36 -3.20
CA ASN A 424 9.22 12.62 -2.90
C ASN A 424 8.84 14.07 -3.27
N GLU A 425 9.68 15.06 -2.93
CA GLU A 425 9.46 16.46 -3.32
C GLU A 425 9.47 16.65 -4.85
N VAL A 426 10.42 16.02 -5.54
CA VAL A 426 10.49 16.03 -7.01
C VAL A 426 9.24 15.42 -7.63
N TYR A 427 8.77 14.30 -7.10
CA TYR A 427 7.53 13.65 -7.56
C TYR A 427 6.32 14.58 -7.40
N GLU A 428 6.12 15.14 -6.23
CA GLU A 428 4.97 16.04 -5.95
C GLU A 428 4.99 17.28 -6.85
N LYS A 429 6.18 17.88 -7.03
CA LYS A 429 6.35 19.15 -7.72
C LYS A 429 6.17 19.06 -9.24
N HIS A 430 6.51 17.93 -9.85
CA HIS A 430 6.55 17.76 -11.29
C HIS A 430 5.37 16.97 -11.84
N SER A 431 4.40 17.68 -12.42
CA SER A 431 3.15 17.11 -12.93
C SER A 431 3.37 16.05 -14.03
N ALA A 432 4.50 16.06 -14.72
CA ALA A 432 4.83 15.02 -15.70
C ALA A 432 4.91 13.62 -15.09
N PHE A 433 5.15 13.47 -13.78
CA PHE A 433 5.26 12.17 -13.13
C PHE A 433 3.91 11.57 -12.71
N TRP A 434 2.81 12.35 -12.73
CA TRP A 434 1.52 11.86 -12.22
C TRP A 434 0.27 12.32 -12.98
N GLU A 435 0.30 13.46 -13.73
CA GLU A 435 -0.91 14.02 -14.36
C GLU A 435 -1.45 13.10 -15.47
N ALA A 436 -0.57 12.44 -16.21
CA ALA A 436 -0.92 11.60 -17.34
C ALA A 436 -0.46 10.13 -17.14
N ASP A 437 -0.46 9.63 -15.90
CA ASP A 437 -0.03 8.27 -15.59
C ASP A 437 -0.79 7.22 -16.42
N TYR A 438 -2.09 7.39 -16.58
CA TYR A 438 -2.97 6.40 -17.23
C TYR A 438 -3.37 6.79 -18.66
N ALA A 439 -2.70 7.79 -19.24
CA ALA A 439 -2.88 8.20 -20.61
C ALA A 439 -1.67 7.77 -21.46
N GLN A 440 -1.92 7.16 -22.62
CA GLN A 440 -0.86 6.65 -23.50
C GLN A 440 0.14 7.72 -23.97
N ASP A 441 -0.29 8.98 -24.07
CA ASP A 441 0.56 10.09 -24.45
C ASP A 441 1.40 10.66 -23.28
N GLY A 442 1.18 10.18 -22.04
CA GLY A 442 1.94 10.52 -20.85
C GLY A 442 3.31 9.85 -20.74
N PHE A 443 3.55 8.79 -21.52
CA PHE A 443 4.80 8.03 -21.52
C PHE A 443 5.26 7.72 -22.93
N ARG A 444 6.56 7.76 -23.15
CA ARG A 444 7.16 7.32 -24.43
C ARG A 444 8.60 6.85 -24.21
N TRP A 445 8.90 5.64 -24.67
CA TRP A 445 10.29 5.20 -24.78
C TRP A 445 11.07 6.11 -25.72
N ILE A 446 12.23 6.60 -25.28
CA ILE A 446 13.24 7.23 -26.10
C ILE A 446 14.20 6.16 -26.60
N ASP A 447 14.64 5.30 -25.69
CA ASP A 447 15.51 4.16 -25.98
C ASP A 447 15.27 3.03 -24.98
N CYS A 448 15.00 1.84 -25.48
CA CYS A 448 14.85 0.60 -24.71
C CYS A 448 15.54 -0.58 -25.43
N HIS A 449 16.66 -0.29 -26.13
CA HIS A 449 17.44 -1.22 -26.92
C HIS A 449 18.95 -1.05 -26.67
N GLN A 450 19.34 -0.85 -25.40
CA GLN A 450 20.73 -0.72 -24.98
C GLN A 450 21.06 -1.80 -23.95
N GLU A 451 20.74 -3.05 -24.28
CA GLU A 451 20.84 -4.20 -23.41
C GLU A 451 22.27 -4.36 -22.86
N GLU A 452 23.28 -4.32 -23.75
CA GLU A 452 24.68 -4.47 -23.38
C GLU A 452 25.18 -3.43 -22.38
N LYS A 453 24.58 -2.23 -22.42
CA LYS A 453 24.93 -1.12 -21.54
C LYS A 453 24.00 -0.97 -20.35
N CYS A 454 22.91 -1.73 -20.28
CA CYS A 454 21.85 -1.58 -19.28
C CYS A 454 21.34 -0.12 -19.17
N ILE A 455 21.17 0.56 -20.32
CA ILE A 455 20.67 1.92 -20.38
C ILE A 455 19.21 1.93 -20.82
N TYR A 456 18.39 2.72 -20.11
CA TYR A 456 16.99 2.96 -20.42
C TYR A 456 16.72 4.45 -20.47
N ALA A 457 15.98 4.90 -21.47
CA ALA A 457 15.58 6.29 -21.57
C ALA A 457 14.10 6.40 -21.98
N PHE A 458 13.34 7.20 -21.25
CA PHE A 458 11.95 7.47 -21.60
C PHE A 458 11.54 8.91 -21.24
N GLU A 459 10.44 9.32 -21.83
CA GLU A 459 9.83 10.62 -21.61
C GLU A 459 8.55 10.46 -20.81
N ARG A 460 8.38 11.33 -19.81
CA ARG A 460 7.13 11.60 -19.12
C ARG A 460 6.62 12.98 -19.52
N LYS A 461 5.30 13.08 -19.71
CA LYS A 461 4.70 14.31 -20.22
C LYS A 461 3.40 14.62 -19.49
N SER A 462 3.23 15.90 -19.17
CA SER A 462 1.97 16.50 -18.75
C SER A 462 1.55 17.61 -19.70
N LYS A 463 0.45 18.29 -19.40
CA LYS A 463 0.02 19.49 -20.10
C LYS A 463 1.04 20.65 -20.00
N LYS A 464 1.83 20.68 -18.93
CA LYS A 464 2.71 21.81 -18.58
C LYS A 464 4.19 21.56 -18.85
N GLU A 465 4.64 20.31 -18.81
CA GLU A 465 6.06 19.97 -18.86
C GLU A 465 6.35 18.63 -19.52
N ARG A 466 7.61 18.47 -19.92
CA ARG A 466 8.18 17.22 -20.41
C ARG A 466 9.44 16.93 -19.62
N ILE A 467 9.54 15.72 -19.08
CA ILE A 467 10.71 15.24 -18.35
C ILE A 467 11.27 14.02 -19.06
N VAL A 468 12.57 13.95 -19.16
CA VAL A 468 13.28 12.80 -19.68
C VAL A 468 13.98 12.12 -18.51
N ALA A 469 13.71 10.85 -18.31
CA ALA A 469 14.39 9.98 -17.37
C ALA A 469 15.39 9.11 -18.16
N VAL A 470 16.63 9.07 -17.69
CA VAL A 470 17.71 8.26 -18.27
C VAL A 470 18.36 7.49 -17.14
N PHE A 471 18.49 6.18 -17.30
CA PHE A 471 19.03 5.28 -16.30
C PHE A 471 20.15 4.43 -16.86
N HIS A 472 21.22 4.26 -16.09
CA HIS A 472 22.27 3.31 -16.29
C HIS A 472 22.35 2.36 -15.10
N PHE A 473 21.85 1.13 -15.27
CA PHE A 473 21.79 0.11 -14.20
C PHE A 473 23.02 -0.82 -14.18
N GLY A 474 24.00 -0.56 -15.02
CA GLY A 474 25.25 -1.29 -15.07
C GLY A 474 26.29 -0.77 -14.08
N ASN A 475 27.36 -1.54 -13.85
CA ASN A 475 28.48 -1.22 -12.97
C ASN A 475 29.67 -0.56 -13.69
N THR A 476 29.55 -0.27 -14.98
CA THR A 476 30.59 0.44 -15.74
C THR A 476 30.75 1.86 -15.21
N LYS A 477 31.96 2.28 -14.88
CA LYS A 477 32.22 3.55 -14.19
C LYS A 477 31.66 4.77 -14.91
N GLU A 478 31.69 4.77 -16.23
CA GLU A 478 31.17 5.86 -17.03
C GLU A 478 30.73 5.33 -18.40
N GLN A 479 29.54 5.75 -18.82
CA GLN A 479 29.01 5.46 -20.15
C GLN A 479 28.66 6.76 -20.86
N GLU A 480 29.23 6.99 -22.01
CA GLU A 480 28.74 8.02 -22.91
C GLU A 480 27.48 7.53 -23.62
N TYR A 481 26.40 8.26 -23.47
CA TYR A 481 25.12 7.97 -24.10
C TYR A 481 24.66 9.16 -24.92
N VAL A 482 24.43 8.93 -26.22
CA VAL A 482 23.90 9.95 -27.14
C VAL A 482 22.40 9.75 -27.28
N MET A 483 21.64 10.55 -26.57
CA MET A 483 20.18 10.52 -26.60
C MET A 483 19.65 11.35 -27.76
N LYS A 484 18.75 10.75 -28.56
CA LYS A 484 17.99 11.45 -29.60
C LYS A 484 16.67 11.95 -29.05
N ILE A 485 16.45 13.26 -29.09
CA ILE A 485 15.22 13.89 -28.61
C ILE A 485 14.77 15.00 -29.56
N SER A 486 13.50 14.95 -29.97
CA SER A 486 12.92 15.92 -30.91
C SER A 486 12.15 17.03 -30.21
N GLY A 487 12.11 18.22 -30.83
CA GLY A 487 11.29 19.33 -30.37
C GLY A 487 11.79 20.02 -29.08
N VAL A 488 13.05 19.74 -28.68
CA VAL A 488 13.69 20.30 -27.48
C VAL A 488 14.97 21.05 -27.90
N LYS A 489 15.22 22.22 -27.31
CA LYS A 489 16.42 23.01 -27.56
C LYS A 489 17.45 22.86 -26.47
N LYS A 490 17.03 22.60 -25.25
CA LYS A 490 17.87 22.44 -24.05
C LYS A 490 17.19 21.56 -23.00
N LEU A 491 17.98 20.92 -22.18
CA LEU A 491 17.56 20.14 -21.02
C LEU A 491 18.17 20.76 -19.75
N LYS A 492 17.42 20.68 -18.67
CA LYS A 492 17.87 21.07 -17.33
C LYS A 492 17.83 19.83 -16.44
N LEU A 493 18.93 19.54 -15.73
CA LEU A 493 18.94 18.48 -14.71
C LEU A 493 18.07 18.91 -13.53
N ILE A 494 17.15 18.00 -13.10
CA ILE A 494 16.27 18.22 -11.96
C ILE A 494 16.59 17.29 -10.79
N CYS A 495 17.05 16.07 -11.05
CA CYS A 495 17.44 15.12 -10.04
C CYS A 495 18.46 14.13 -10.59
N SER A 496 19.38 13.65 -9.75
CA SER A 496 20.37 12.62 -10.07
C SER A 496 20.63 11.78 -8.84
N SER A 497 20.80 10.46 -9.00
CA SER A 497 21.18 9.54 -7.92
C SER A 497 22.56 9.86 -7.32
N ASP A 498 23.42 10.53 -8.07
CA ASP A 498 24.76 10.99 -7.65
C ASP A 498 24.97 12.48 -7.96
N ASP A 499 24.10 13.32 -7.38
CA ASP A 499 24.08 14.74 -7.69
C ASP A 499 25.41 15.46 -7.34
N SER A 500 26.06 15.08 -6.25
CA SER A 500 27.29 15.71 -5.79
C SER A 500 28.52 15.33 -6.63
N GLU A 501 28.66 14.07 -6.98
CA GLU A 501 29.78 13.57 -7.80
C GLU A 501 29.58 13.92 -9.27
N MET A 502 28.36 13.78 -9.80
CA MET A 502 28.02 14.14 -11.17
C MET A 502 28.26 15.64 -11.43
N LYS A 503 27.85 16.53 -10.53
CA LYS A 503 28.07 17.97 -10.66
C LYS A 503 29.55 18.35 -10.56
N LYS A 504 30.36 17.62 -9.77
CA LYS A 504 31.81 17.82 -9.71
C LYS A 504 32.51 17.32 -10.95
N ALA A 505 32.18 16.11 -11.41
CA ALA A 505 32.77 15.49 -12.60
C ALA A 505 32.34 16.19 -13.89
N HIS A 506 31.11 16.70 -13.94
CA HIS A 506 30.46 17.26 -15.11
C HIS A 506 29.84 18.63 -14.81
N PRO A 507 30.66 19.69 -14.67
CA PRO A 507 30.17 21.04 -14.36
C PRO A 507 29.13 21.57 -15.35
N GLU A 508 29.09 21.03 -16.57
CA GLU A 508 28.08 21.36 -17.57
C GLU A 508 26.67 21.08 -17.12
N TYR A 509 26.44 20.08 -16.24
CA TYR A 509 25.11 19.75 -15.71
C TYR A 509 24.59 20.77 -14.69
N GLN A 510 25.44 21.69 -14.24
CA GLN A 510 24.99 22.86 -13.47
C GLN A 510 24.30 23.92 -14.36
N LYS A 511 24.36 23.75 -15.68
CA LYS A 511 23.75 24.63 -16.68
C LYS A 511 22.80 23.81 -17.57
N ASP A 512 21.94 24.50 -18.29
CA ASP A 512 21.12 23.88 -19.32
C ASP A 512 21.99 23.21 -20.39
N LEU A 513 21.75 21.90 -20.63
CA LEU A 513 22.43 21.16 -21.68
C LEU A 513 21.82 21.49 -23.05
N PRO A 514 22.58 21.98 -24.03
CA PRO A 514 22.06 22.30 -25.34
C PRO A 514 21.79 21.02 -26.15
N VAL A 515 20.61 20.91 -26.76
CA VAL A 515 20.29 19.85 -27.74
C VAL A 515 20.73 20.35 -29.13
N LYS A 516 21.72 19.68 -29.71
CA LYS A 516 22.26 20.01 -31.02
C LYS A 516 21.77 19.00 -32.07
N LYS A 517 21.15 19.51 -33.16
CA LYS A 517 20.59 18.67 -34.25
C LYS A 517 19.70 17.51 -33.75
N GLY A 518 18.91 17.75 -32.66
CA GLY A 518 18.03 16.75 -32.08
C GLY A 518 18.74 15.66 -31.26
N ALA A 519 19.97 15.89 -30.82
CA ALA A 519 20.71 14.96 -29.97
C ALA A 519 21.41 15.71 -28.82
N VAL A 520 21.63 15.01 -27.72
CA VAL A 520 22.43 15.43 -26.57
C VAL A 520 23.30 14.27 -26.11
N SER A 521 24.57 14.52 -25.80
CA SER A 521 25.46 13.55 -25.18
C SER A 521 25.41 13.72 -23.67
N ILE A 522 25.25 12.60 -22.96
CA ILE A 522 25.17 12.52 -21.50
C ILE A 522 26.20 11.49 -21.05
N HIS A 523 26.95 11.83 -20.02
CA HIS A 523 27.82 10.87 -19.32
C HIS A 523 27.09 10.31 -18.12
N LEU A 524 26.98 9.00 -18.05
CA LEU A 524 26.24 8.27 -17.03
C LEU A 524 27.22 7.49 -16.15
N PRO A 525 27.35 7.83 -14.87
CA PRO A 525 28.06 7.00 -13.90
C PRO A 525 27.44 5.62 -13.75
N ALA A 526 28.14 4.72 -13.05
CA ALA A 526 27.55 3.46 -12.64
C ALA A 526 26.33 3.71 -11.74
N TYR A 527 25.25 2.98 -11.97
CA TYR A 527 24.03 3.09 -11.16
C TYR A 527 23.47 4.53 -11.07
N SER A 528 23.27 5.15 -12.19
CA SER A 528 22.78 6.51 -12.27
C SER A 528 21.49 6.67 -13.08
#